data_10f63a5f634cf5bb3571b2786e6375d9
#
_entry.id   10f63a5f634cf5bb3571b2786e6375d9
#
_cell.length_a   1.000
_cell.length_b   1.000
_cell.length_c   1.000
_cell.angle_alpha   90.00
_cell.angle_beta   90.00
_cell.angle_gamma   90.00
#
_symmetry.space_group_name_H-M   'P 1'
#
loop_
_entity.id
_entity.type
_entity.pdbx_description
1 polymer ?
#
loop_
_entity_poly.entity_id
_entity_poly.type
_entity_poly.pdbx_seq_one_letter_code
_entity_poly.pdbx_strand_id
1 'polypeptide(L)'
;MKGFVKNIEEIAVKNEDFRQVLYTAKNCQLVVMALKPKEEIGMEVHKLDQFFRVEEGSGEAVLEGVPTAISAGFAVLVPAGTNHNIINTGGVPLKLYTLYAPPNHQDGVVHHTRAQAEKDNEHFDGKTTE
;
A
#
# COMPACT_ATOMS: atom_id res chain seq x y z
N MET A 1 -3.08 4.47 -23.72
CA MET A 1 -2.23 5.62 -23.31
C MET A 1 -1.16 5.14 -22.36
N LYS A 2 0.03 5.53 -22.58
CA LYS A 2 1.12 5.17 -21.68
C LYS A 2 1.12 6.13 -20.48
N GLY A 3 1.13 5.59 -19.29
CA GLY A 3 1.10 6.35 -18.06
C GLY A 3 -0.24 6.25 -17.35
N PHE A 4 -0.34 6.92 -16.21
CA PHE A 4 -1.50 6.88 -15.32
C PHE A 4 -1.90 8.29 -14.94
N VAL A 5 -3.11 8.70 -15.30
CA VAL A 5 -3.65 10.02 -14.96
C VAL A 5 -5.11 9.82 -14.54
N LYS A 6 -5.35 9.68 -13.24
CA LYS A 6 -6.68 9.48 -12.65
C LYS A 6 -6.76 10.12 -11.28
N ASN A 7 -7.96 10.34 -10.78
CA ASN A 7 -8.17 10.84 -9.42
C ASN A 7 -7.86 9.72 -8.42
N ILE A 8 -6.67 9.74 -7.86
CA ILE A 8 -6.20 8.68 -6.95
C ILE A 8 -6.95 8.69 -5.62
N GLU A 9 -7.34 9.86 -5.12
CA GLU A 9 -8.13 9.94 -3.91
C GLU A 9 -9.45 9.21 -4.07
N GLU A 10 -10.17 9.46 -5.16
CA GLU A 10 -11.44 8.80 -5.44
C GLU A 10 -11.27 7.28 -5.55
N ILE A 11 -10.24 6.83 -6.26
CA ILE A 11 -9.97 5.40 -6.43
C ILE A 11 -9.67 4.76 -5.07
N ALA A 12 -8.83 5.38 -4.26
CA ALA A 12 -8.45 4.85 -2.94
C ALA A 12 -9.65 4.76 -2.00
N VAL A 13 -10.49 5.80 -1.97
CA VAL A 13 -11.66 5.83 -1.09
C VAL A 13 -12.70 4.79 -1.49
N LYS A 14 -12.86 4.53 -2.77
CA LYS A 14 -13.82 3.53 -3.28
C LYS A 14 -13.27 2.10 -3.24
N ASN A 15 -11.96 1.93 -3.11
CA ASN A 15 -11.37 0.61 -3.09
C ASN A 15 -11.75 -0.17 -1.83
N GLU A 16 -12.21 -1.40 -2.01
CA GLU A 16 -12.54 -2.30 -0.90
C GLU A 16 -11.58 -3.49 -0.81
N ASP A 17 -10.68 -3.63 -1.76
CA ASP A 17 -9.71 -4.71 -1.79
C ASP A 17 -8.56 -4.44 -0.83
N PHE A 18 -8.04 -5.50 -0.21
CA PHE A 18 -6.85 -5.39 0.63
C PHE A 18 -5.70 -4.77 -0.16
N ARG A 19 -5.48 -5.24 -1.40
CA ARG A 19 -4.43 -4.72 -2.27
C ARG A 19 -4.87 -4.79 -3.72
N GLN A 20 -4.67 -3.69 -4.46
CA GLN A 20 -4.86 -3.69 -5.90
C GLN A 20 -3.74 -2.90 -6.57
N VAL A 21 -2.96 -3.56 -7.39
CA VAL A 21 -1.93 -2.89 -8.20
C VAL A 21 -2.62 -2.13 -9.32
N LEU A 22 -2.43 -0.82 -9.36
CA LEU A 22 -3.06 0.05 -10.37
C LEU A 22 -2.17 0.27 -11.58
N TYR A 23 -0.88 0.47 -11.36
CA TYR A 23 0.04 0.78 -12.44
C TYR A 23 1.46 0.42 -12.04
N THR A 24 2.16 -0.29 -12.91
CA THR A 24 3.56 -0.66 -12.74
C THR A 24 4.40 0.01 -13.82
N ALA A 25 5.19 0.98 -13.42
CA ALA A 25 6.19 1.60 -14.27
C ALA A 25 7.53 0.88 -14.06
N LYS A 26 8.55 1.31 -14.80
CA LYS A 26 9.87 0.68 -14.71
C LYS A 26 10.50 0.83 -13.32
N ASN A 27 10.37 1.99 -12.69
CA ASN A 27 11.05 2.31 -11.45
C ASN A 27 10.13 2.63 -10.28
N CYS A 28 8.82 2.49 -10.45
CA CYS A 28 7.86 2.66 -9.36
C CYS A 28 6.56 1.95 -9.67
N GLN A 29 5.76 1.72 -8.63
CA GLN A 29 4.50 0.98 -8.75
C GLN A 29 3.47 1.61 -7.82
N LEU A 30 2.28 1.89 -8.36
CA LEU A 30 1.18 2.49 -7.63
C LEU A 30 0.16 1.41 -7.25
N VAL A 31 -0.18 1.36 -5.96
CA VAL A 31 -1.03 0.34 -5.36
C VAL A 31 -2.03 1.01 -4.43
N VAL A 32 -3.30 0.59 -4.45
CA VAL A 32 -4.27 1.00 -3.46
C VAL A 32 -4.54 -0.14 -2.49
N MET A 33 -4.82 0.22 -1.24
CA MET A 33 -5.11 -0.73 -0.18
C MET A 33 -6.25 -0.25 0.71
N ALA A 34 -7.00 -1.21 1.24
CA ALA A 34 -8.02 -0.96 2.25
C ALA A 34 -7.82 -1.96 3.38
N LEU A 35 -7.68 -1.45 4.60
CA LEU A 35 -7.56 -2.26 5.80
C LEU A 35 -8.86 -2.16 6.60
N LYS A 36 -9.43 -3.29 6.98
CA LYS A 36 -10.59 -3.34 7.88
C LYS A 36 -10.18 -2.91 9.29
N PRO A 37 -11.13 -2.47 10.13
CA PRO A 37 -10.80 -2.18 11.54
C PRO A 37 -10.03 -3.34 12.19
N LYS A 38 -8.97 -3.02 12.92
CA LYS A 38 -8.04 -3.93 13.60
C LYS A 38 -7.13 -4.72 12.66
N GLU A 39 -7.29 -4.59 11.36
CA GLU A 39 -6.41 -5.24 10.39
C GLU A 39 -5.10 -4.47 10.22
N GLU A 40 -4.04 -5.17 9.90
CA GLU A 40 -2.74 -4.58 9.66
C GLU A 40 -2.10 -5.16 8.40
N ILE A 41 -1.14 -4.44 7.82
CA ILE A 41 -0.38 -4.98 6.70
C ILE A 41 0.53 -6.10 7.20
N GLY A 42 1.10 -5.96 8.37
CA GLY A 42 2.09 -6.85 8.96
C GLY A 42 3.48 -6.23 8.92
N MET A 43 4.35 -6.67 9.82
CA MET A 43 5.73 -6.17 9.87
C MET A 43 6.47 -6.58 8.60
N GLU A 44 7.05 -5.61 7.90
CA GLU A 44 7.79 -5.84 6.67
C GLU A 44 9.10 -5.06 6.65
N VAL A 45 10.06 -5.57 5.86
CA VAL A 45 11.30 -4.88 5.50
C VAL A 45 11.48 -5.07 4.01
N HIS A 46 11.67 -3.97 3.29
CA HIS A 46 11.91 -4.03 1.85
C HIS A 46 13.28 -3.48 1.48
N LYS A 47 13.82 -3.95 0.37
CA LYS A 47 15.04 -3.39 -0.24
C LYS A 47 14.75 -2.21 -1.15
N LEU A 48 13.55 -1.68 -1.08
CA LEU A 48 13.06 -0.57 -1.88
C LEU A 48 12.52 0.52 -0.96
N ASP A 49 12.33 1.71 -1.50
CA ASP A 49 11.67 2.79 -0.80
C ASP A 49 10.17 2.65 -0.99
N GLN A 50 9.40 3.01 0.03
CA GLN A 50 7.95 2.94 -0.01
C GLN A 50 7.33 4.22 0.56
N PHE A 51 6.30 4.70 -0.12
CA PHE A 51 5.54 5.88 0.29
C PHE A 51 4.09 5.48 0.47
N PHE A 52 3.48 5.90 1.60
CA PHE A 52 2.05 5.74 1.84
C PHE A 52 1.39 7.10 1.98
N ARG A 53 0.18 7.22 1.49
CA ARG A 53 -0.69 8.36 1.74
C ARG A 53 -2.06 7.86 2.21
N VAL A 54 -2.51 8.35 3.37
CA VAL A 54 -3.83 8.01 3.90
C VAL A 54 -4.87 8.96 3.32
N GLU A 55 -5.92 8.40 2.72
CA GLU A 55 -7.03 9.15 2.14
C GLU A 55 -8.27 9.16 3.02
N GLU A 56 -8.50 8.10 3.82
CA GLU A 56 -9.66 7.99 4.69
C GLU A 56 -9.37 7.08 5.87
N GLY A 57 -9.93 7.40 7.02
CA GLY A 57 -9.74 6.61 8.23
C GLY A 57 -8.56 7.07 9.07
N SER A 58 -8.25 6.27 10.10
CA SER A 58 -7.14 6.54 11.01
C SER A 58 -6.45 5.25 11.42
N GLY A 59 -5.21 5.36 11.83
CA GLY A 59 -4.45 4.20 12.22
C GLY A 59 -3.11 4.58 12.84
N GLU A 60 -2.17 3.68 12.71
CA GLU A 60 -0.82 3.82 13.24
C GLU A 60 0.19 3.38 12.20
N ALA A 61 1.24 4.18 12.02
CA ALA A 61 2.44 3.77 11.29
C ALA A 61 3.52 3.44 12.31
N VAL A 62 4.10 2.25 12.19
CA VAL A 62 5.19 1.80 13.08
C VAL A 62 6.46 1.72 12.25
N LEU A 63 7.44 2.59 12.54
CA LEU A 63 8.74 2.58 11.88
C LEU A 63 9.82 2.29 12.93
N GLU A 64 10.59 1.22 12.72
CA GLU A 64 11.64 0.78 13.67
C GLU A 64 11.12 0.70 15.10
N GLY A 65 9.91 0.16 15.26
CA GLY A 65 9.29 -0.02 16.56
C GLY A 65 8.63 1.23 17.16
N VAL A 66 8.69 2.38 16.48
CA VAL A 66 8.12 3.64 16.98
C VAL A 66 6.76 3.87 16.33
N PRO A 67 5.67 3.82 17.10
CA PRO A 67 4.33 4.07 16.56
C PRO A 67 4.05 5.57 16.44
N THR A 68 3.37 5.95 15.36
CA THR A 68 2.90 7.32 15.14
C THR A 68 1.46 7.25 14.66
N ALA A 69 0.57 8.01 15.28
CA ALA A 69 -0.83 8.09 14.84
C ALA A 69 -0.91 8.76 13.48
N ILE A 70 -1.70 8.18 12.59
CA ILE A 70 -1.93 8.70 11.24
C ILE A 70 -3.42 8.79 10.94
N SER A 71 -3.79 9.69 10.05
CA SER A 71 -5.16 9.88 9.59
C SER A 71 -5.15 10.49 8.19
N ALA A 72 -6.33 10.77 7.64
CA ALA A 72 -6.44 11.33 6.29
C ALA A 72 -5.50 12.53 6.10
N GLY A 73 -4.76 12.53 5.00
CA GLY A 73 -3.78 13.57 4.67
C GLY A 73 -2.35 13.28 5.11
N PHE A 74 -2.15 12.24 5.94
CA PHE A 74 -0.79 11.88 6.39
C PHE A 74 -0.05 11.12 5.31
N ALA A 75 1.23 11.45 5.18
CA ALA A 75 2.18 10.70 4.37
C ALA A 75 3.11 9.92 5.29
N VAL A 76 3.49 8.70 4.85
CA VAL A 76 4.51 7.89 5.52
C VAL A 76 5.55 7.51 4.48
N LEU A 77 6.79 7.94 4.69
CA LEU A 77 7.89 7.57 3.80
C LEU A 77 8.77 6.57 4.52
N VAL A 78 8.92 5.38 3.94
CA VAL A 78 9.68 4.28 4.51
C VAL A 78 10.93 4.05 3.66
N PRO A 79 12.11 4.45 4.15
CA PRO A 79 13.36 4.17 3.43
C PRO A 79 13.65 2.67 3.36
N ALA A 80 14.34 2.24 2.32
CA ALA A 80 14.79 0.86 2.17
C ALA A 80 15.49 0.36 3.44
N GLY A 81 15.19 -0.87 3.84
CA GLY A 81 15.79 -1.49 5.01
C GLY A 81 15.15 -1.13 6.35
N THR A 82 14.05 -0.36 6.35
CA THR A 82 13.36 0.06 7.56
C THR A 82 12.24 -0.91 7.91
N ASN A 83 12.26 -1.47 9.12
CA ASN A 83 11.15 -2.26 9.65
C ASN A 83 9.92 -1.38 9.77
N HIS A 84 8.79 -1.82 9.22
CA HIS A 84 7.59 -1.00 9.23
C HIS A 84 6.31 -1.82 9.22
N ASN A 85 5.23 -1.20 9.69
CA ASN A 85 3.89 -1.76 9.67
C ASN A 85 2.87 -0.62 9.63
N ILE A 86 1.73 -0.87 9.02
CA ILE A 86 0.57 0.03 9.04
C ILE A 86 -0.57 -0.74 9.68
N ILE A 87 -1.20 -0.17 10.69
CA ILE A 87 -2.25 -0.81 11.49
C ILE A 87 -3.49 0.07 11.48
N ASN A 88 -4.64 -0.51 11.20
CA ASN A 88 -5.92 0.20 11.34
C ASN A 88 -6.35 0.13 12.81
N THR A 89 -6.20 1.23 13.54
CA THR A 89 -6.62 1.34 14.94
C THR A 89 -7.97 2.03 15.09
N GLY A 90 -8.58 2.45 13.98
CA GLY A 90 -9.88 3.12 13.97
C GLY A 90 -11.04 2.16 13.86
N GLY A 91 -12.25 2.73 13.83
CA GLY A 91 -13.50 1.96 13.73
C GLY A 91 -14.09 1.88 12.32
N VAL A 92 -13.40 2.45 11.33
CA VAL A 92 -13.82 2.44 9.93
C VAL A 92 -12.66 1.95 9.06
N PRO A 93 -12.91 1.54 7.81
CA PRO A 93 -11.82 1.12 6.93
C PRO A 93 -10.76 2.21 6.76
N LEU A 94 -9.49 1.80 6.76
CA LEU A 94 -8.36 2.68 6.48
C LEU A 94 -8.04 2.57 4.99
N LYS A 95 -8.22 3.67 4.27
CA LYS A 95 -8.03 3.73 2.83
C LYS A 95 -6.75 4.47 2.52
N LEU A 96 -5.88 3.87 1.73
CA LEU A 96 -4.61 4.47 1.40
C LEU A 96 -4.15 4.05 0.02
N TYR A 97 -3.17 4.78 -0.50
CA TYR A 97 -2.38 4.29 -1.62
C TYR A 97 -0.91 4.27 -1.24
N THR A 98 -0.16 3.47 -1.96
CA THR A 98 1.27 3.32 -1.71
C THR A 98 2.03 3.28 -3.03
N LEU A 99 3.26 3.80 -2.99
CA LEU A 99 4.19 3.73 -4.10
C LEU A 99 5.41 2.94 -3.66
N TYR A 100 5.77 1.94 -4.45
CA TYR A 100 7.01 1.19 -4.30
C TYR A 100 8.01 1.68 -5.34
N ALA A 101 9.25 1.90 -4.95
CA ALA A 101 10.32 2.31 -5.85
C ALA A 101 11.61 1.55 -5.53
N PRO A 102 11.97 0.54 -6.34
CA PRO A 102 11.32 0.00 -7.54
C PRO A 102 10.04 -0.80 -7.24
N PRO A 103 9.34 -1.32 -8.26
CA PRO A 103 8.14 -2.14 -8.06
C PRO A 103 8.38 -3.34 -7.15
N ASN A 104 7.36 -3.75 -6.39
CA ASN A 104 7.43 -4.86 -5.45
C ASN A 104 6.54 -6.03 -5.84
N HIS A 105 5.38 -5.77 -6.42
CA HIS A 105 4.39 -6.78 -6.77
C HIS A 105 4.37 -7.07 -8.27
N GLN A 106 3.84 -8.24 -8.63
CA GLN A 106 3.55 -8.55 -10.02
C GLN A 106 2.47 -7.60 -10.53
N ASP A 107 2.60 -7.14 -11.76
CA ASP A 107 1.62 -6.22 -12.36
C ASP A 107 0.22 -6.85 -12.37
N GLY A 108 -0.79 -6.03 -12.07
CA GLY A 108 -2.18 -6.46 -12.12
C GLY A 108 -2.66 -7.28 -10.94
N VAL A 109 -1.84 -7.50 -9.92
CA VAL A 109 -2.25 -8.27 -8.73
C VAL A 109 -3.43 -7.60 -8.03
N VAL A 110 -4.42 -8.43 -7.67
CA VAL A 110 -5.54 -8.02 -6.84
C VAL A 110 -5.70 -9.07 -5.72
N HIS A 111 -5.62 -8.61 -4.49
CA HIS A 111 -5.93 -9.43 -3.31
C HIS A 111 -7.17 -8.83 -2.66
N HIS A 112 -8.29 -9.56 -2.68
CA HIS A 112 -9.54 -9.07 -2.09
C HIS A 112 -9.47 -9.05 -0.57
N THR A 113 -8.68 -9.96 0.02
CA THR A 113 -8.51 -10.07 1.47
C THR A 113 -7.04 -10.19 1.85
N ARG A 114 -6.74 -9.88 3.11
CA ARG A 114 -5.39 -10.07 3.65
C ARG A 114 -4.98 -11.56 3.59
N ALA A 115 -5.92 -12.45 3.84
CA ALA A 115 -5.66 -13.89 3.78
C ALA A 115 -5.19 -14.33 2.37
N GLN A 116 -5.79 -13.78 1.31
CA GLN A 116 -5.35 -14.06 -0.05
C GLN A 116 -3.92 -13.55 -0.28
N ALA A 117 -3.61 -12.36 0.23
CA ALA A 117 -2.27 -11.78 0.10
C ALA A 117 -1.22 -12.65 0.79
N GLU A 118 -1.51 -13.16 1.98
CA GLU A 118 -0.59 -14.00 2.74
C GLU A 118 -0.28 -15.33 2.05
N LYS A 119 -1.21 -15.86 1.26
CA LYS A 119 -1.05 -17.14 0.56
C LYS A 119 -0.37 -17.00 -0.80
N ASP A 120 -0.25 -15.79 -1.32
CA ASP A 120 0.29 -15.54 -2.65
C ASP A 120 1.75 -15.11 -2.53
N ASN A 121 2.65 -15.88 -3.13
CA ASN A 121 4.09 -15.60 -3.13
C ASN A 121 4.53 -14.79 -4.36
N GLU A 122 3.62 -14.01 -4.95
CA GLU A 122 3.92 -13.18 -6.11
C GLU A 122 4.97 -12.12 -5.80
N HIS A 123 5.67 -11.68 -6.79
CA HIS A 123 6.63 -10.58 -6.70
C HIS A 123 6.79 -9.95 -8.08
N PHE A 124 7.39 -8.78 -8.10
CA PHE A 124 7.66 -8.10 -9.38
C PHE A 124 8.56 -8.97 -10.26
N ASP A 125 8.11 -9.21 -11.48
CA ASP A 125 8.79 -10.08 -12.45
C ASP A 125 9.47 -9.30 -13.59
N GLY A 126 9.57 -7.98 -13.45
CA GLY A 126 10.14 -7.11 -14.48
C GLY A 126 9.16 -6.64 -15.53
N LYS A 127 7.92 -7.13 -15.50
CA LYS A 127 6.90 -6.72 -16.47
C LYS A 127 6.13 -5.51 -15.97
N THR A 128 6.02 -4.50 -16.82
CA THR A 128 5.29 -3.27 -16.54
C THR A 128 3.88 -3.31 -17.16
N THR A 129 3.03 -2.36 -16.74
CA THR A 129 1.67 -2.27 -17.28
C THR A 129 1.67 -2.02 -18.79
N GLU A 130 2.65 -1.28 -19.28
CA GLU A 130 2.74 -0.91 -20.70
C GLU A 130 4.12 -1.11 -21.27
#